data_1500a4461c950066d2d7ae6bd7dada06
#
_entry.id   1500a4461c950066d2d7ae6bd7dada06
#
_cell.length_a   1.000
_cell.length_b   1.000
_cell.length_c   1.000
_cell.angle_alpha   90.00
_cell.angle_beta   90.00
_cell.angle_gamma   90.00
#
_symmetry.space_group_name_H-M   'P 1'
#
loop_
_entity.id
_entity.type
_entity.pdbx_description
1 polymer ?
#
loop_
_entity_poly.entity_id
_entity_poly.type
_entity_poly.pdbx_seq_one_letter_code
_entity_poly.pdbx_strand_id
1 'polypeptide(L)'
;MSTPIITMIHTVFPIVDSLKTIFTKKLGDQSVTIYNIVDDSILPRIVAAGGLSSGIISTVYQHISSAEKMGSDLILVTCSSISEVVDIVSPLVSVPVIKIDDAMTDEAVKVAVDSLGVIATIETTLNPTINQLRKKMAIAEKEIKIVPLLCSDAYKALINENNPEKHDLLLYKAIEEMVESVDVVVLAQASMARLLPELKKLTNKPILTSPESGIKRAINILSKSIIAP
;
A
#
# COMPACT_ATOMS: atom_id res chain seq x y z
N MET A 1 5.42 27.25 -15.29
CA MET A 1 4.69 25.98 -15.13
C MET A 1 4.05 25.97 -13.75
N SER A 2 2.81 25.49 -13.60
CA SER A 2 2.16 25.38 -12.30
C SER A 2 2.83 24.27 -11.46
N THR A 3 2.84 24.43 -10.15
CA THR A 3 3.31 23.38 -9.23
C THR A 3 2.40 22.17 -9.35
N PRO A 4 2.92 20.97 -9.61
CA PRO A 4 2.11 19.76 -9.71
C PRO A 4 1.36 19.46 -8.41
N ILE A 5 0.18 18.89 -8.54
CA ILE A 5 -0.71 18.55 -7.43
C ILE A 5 -0.87 17.04 -7.34
N ILE A 6 -0.55 16.47 -6.17
CA ILE A 6 -0.91 15.08 -5.85
C ILE A 6 -1.95 15.06 -4.75
N THR A 7 -3.02 14.26 -4.93
CA THR A 7 -3.95 13.95 -3.84
C THR A 7 -3.74 12.52 -3.37
N MET A 8 -3.49 12.36 -2.07
CA MET A 8 -3.42 11.06 -1.41
C MET A 8 -4.76 10.72 -0.77
N ILE A 9 -5.28 9.51 -1.02
CA ILE A 9 -6.54 9.03 -0.44
C ILE A 9 -6.22 7.97 0.60
N HIS A 10 -6.63 8.23 1.85
CA HIS A 10 -6.33 7.42 3.02
C HIS A 10 -7.61 6.86 3.65
N THR A 11 -7.51 5.70 4.28
CA THR A 11 -8.59 5.09 5.07
C THR A 11 -8.29 5.07 6.57
N VAL A 12 -7.15 5.63 6.99
CA VAL A 12 -6.72 5.76 8.39
C VAL A 12 -5.84 6.99 8.57
N PHE A 13 -6.00 7.71 9.69
CA PHE A 13 -5.23 8.92 9.99
C PHE A 13 -3.73 8.69 10.23
N PRO A 14 -3.29 7.66 10.99
CA PRO A 14 -1.89 7.55 11.40
C PRO A 14 -0.87 7.46 10.27
N ILE A 15 -1.30 7.10 9.04
CA ILE A 15 -0.40 6.99 7.89
C ILE A 15 -0.11 8.34 7.21
N VAL A 16 -0.95 9.36 7.40
CA VAL A 16 -0.90 10.63 6.66
C VAL A 16 0.44 11.33 6.85
N ASP A 17 0.83 11.59 8.11
CA ASP A 17 2.06 12.32 8.41
C ASP A 17 3.32 11.52 8.02
N SER A 18 3.30 10.20 8.19
CA SER A 18 4.43 9.35 7.81
C SER A 18 4.64 9.36 6.30
N LEU A 19 3.57 9.24 5.49
CA LEU A 19 3.67 9.30 4.03
C LEU A 19 4.07 10.69 3.54
N LYS A 20 3.55 11.75 4.14
CA LYS A 20 3.96 13.13 3.83
C LYS A 20 5.45 13.34 4.11
N THR A 21 5.94 12.84 5.23
CA THR A 21 7.36 12.91 5.60
C THR A 21 8.25 12.18 4.59
N ILE A 22 7.87 10.95 4.19
CA ILE A 22 8.60 10.18 3.19
C ILE A 22 8.58 10.92 1.84
N PHE A 23 7.42 11.47 1.45
CA PHE A 23 7.26 12.20 0.20
C PHE A 23 8.17 13.43 0.15
N THR A 24 8.10 14.28 1.17
CA THR A 24 8.92 15.50 1.26
C THR A 24 10.42 15.17 1.23
N LYS A 25 10.84 14.15 1.98
CA LYS A 25 12.24 13.70 2.01
C LYS A 25 12.73 13.21 0.64
N LYS A 26 11.87 12.49 -0.12
CA LYS A 26 12.25 11.96 -1.44
C LYS A 26 12.13 12.98 -2.57
N LEU A 27 11.32 14.00 -2.39
CA LEU A 27 11.12 15.06 -3.38
C LEU A 27 12.34 15.97 -3.53
N GLY A 28 13.12 16.16 -2.45
CA GLY A 28 14.28 17.08 -2.43
C GLY A 28 13.83 18.52 -2.69
N ASP A 29 14.52 19.18 -3.63
CA ASP A 29 14.27 20.59 -3.98
C ASP A 29 13.10 20.80 -4.95
N GLN A 30 12.43 19.73 -5.39
CA GLN A 30 11.26 19.83 -6.27
C GLN A 30 10.05 20.32 -5.49
N SER A 31 9.19 21.11 -6.13
CA SER A 31 7.94 21.63 -5.53
C SER A 31 6.75 20.81 -6.01
N VAL A 32 5.99 20.27 -5.07
CA VAL A 32 4.72 19.56 -5.31
C VAL A 32 3.71 19.96 -4.24
N THR A 33 2.49 20.25 -4.64
CA THR A 33 1.37 20.45 -3.71
C THR A 33 0.77 19.12 -3.33
N ILE A 34 0.65 18.85 -2.02
CA ILE A 34 0.10 17.59 -1.51
C ILE A 34 -1.23 17.86 -0.85
N TYR A 35 -2.31 17.27 -1.36
CA TYR A 35 -3.61 17.22 -0.71
C TYR A 35 -3.87 15.83 -0.12
N ASN A 36 -4.70 15.77 0.92
CA ASN A 36 -5.09 14.52 1.56
C ASN A 36 -6.61 14.46 1.67
N ILE A 37 -7.19 13.36 1.25
CA ILE A 37 -8.57 12.96 1.55
C ILE A 37 -8.47 11.79 2.51
N VAL A 38 -9.07 11.92 3.69
CA VAL A 38 -9.07 10.87 4.71
C VAL A 38 -10.51 10.49 5.01
N ASP A 39 -10.83 9.21 4.81
CA ASP A 39 -12.13 8.64 5.16
C ASP A 39 -11.90 7.36 5.99
N ASP A 40 -11.83 7.53 7.30
CA ASP A 40 -11.59 6.46 8.25
C ASP A 40 -12.82 5.56 8.50
N SER A 41 -13.97 5.88 7.89
CA SER A 41 -15.15 5.02 7.89
C SER A 41 -15.02 3.82 6.93
N ILE A 42 -14.16 3.92 5.92
CA ILE A 42 -14.05 2.89 4.86
C ILE A 42 -13.51 1.58 5.42
N LEU A 43 -12.37 1.60 6.11
CA LEU A 43 -11.72 0.37 6.59
C LEU A 43 -12.59 -0.43 7.56
N PRO A 44 -13.22 0.17 8.59
CA PRO A 44 -14.15 -0.56 9.46
C PRO A 44 -15.33 -1.18 8.72
N ARG A 45 -15.87 -0.49 7.71
CA ARG A 45 -16.97 -1.01 6.87
C ARG A 45 -16.55 -2.21 6.03
N ILE A 46 -15.32 -2.18 5.47
CA ILE A 46 -14.75 -3.31 4.72
C ILE A 46 -14.57 -4.52 5.65
N VAL A 47 -13.99 -4.30 6.83
CA VAL A 47 -13.77 -5.37 7.82
C VAL A 47 -15.10 -5.98 8.29
N ALA A 48 -16.09 -5.15 8.60
CA ALA A 48 -17.40 -5.62 9.03
C ALA A 48 -18.16 -6.40 7.94
N ALA A 49 -17.99 -6.01 6.67
CA ALA A 49 -18.63 -6.68 5.53
C ALA A 49 -17.84 -7.90 5.01
N GLY A 50 -16.60 -8.12 5.50
CA GLY A 50 -15.72 -9.15 4.99
C GLY A 50 -15.18 -8.90 3.58
N GLY A 51 -15.31 -7.66 3.06
CA GLY A 51 -14.87 -7.29 1.71
C GLY A 51 -15.49 -6.02 1.17
N LEU A 52 -15.32 -5.81 -0.14
CA LEU A 52 -15.83 -4.65 -0.86
C LEU A 52 -17.33 -4.78 -1.15
N SER A 53 -18.09 -3.70 -0.90
CA SER A 53 -19.49 -3.55 -1.31
C SER A 53 -19.63 -2.45 -2.36
N SER A 54 -20.77 -2.44 -3.08
CA SER A 54 -21.06 -1.38 -4.04
C SER A 54 -21.05 0.03 -3.42
N GLY A 55 -21.49 0.15 -2.15
CA GLY A 55 -21.44 1.40 -1.41
C GLY A 55 -20.01 1.87 -1.13
N ILE A 56 -19.08 0.96 -0.82
CA ILE A 56 -17.67 1.27 -0.64
C ILE A 56 -17.05 1.69 -1.96
N ILE A 57 -17.32 0.95 -3.05
CA ILE A 57 -16.84 1.28 -4.39
C ILE A 57 -17.31 2.68 -4.79
N SER A 58 -18.58 3.01 -4.58
CA SER A 58 -19.14 4.33 -4.84
C SER A 58 -18.47 5.43 -4.00
N THR A 59 -18.22 5.19 -2.71
CA THR A 59 -17.54 6.14 -1.83
C THR A 59 -16.11 6.44 -2.31
N VAL A 60 -15.33 5.39 -2.63
CA VAL A 60 -13.95 5.55 -3.13
C VAL A 60 -13.95 6.28 -4.49
N TYR A 61 -14.88 5.95 -5.39
CA TYR A 61 -15.03 6.67 -6.66
C TYR A 61 -15.31 8.16 -6.44
N GLN A 62 -16.19 8.51 -5.49
CA GLN A 62 -16.47 9.91 -5.17
C GLN A 62 -15.23 10.65 -4.67
N HIS A 63 -14.38 10.03 -3.85
CA HIS A 63 -13.13 10.62 -3.40
C HIS A 63 -12.14 10.82 -4.56
N ILE A 64 -12.01 9.83 -5.46
CA ILE A 64 -11.16 9.92 -6.65
C ILE A 64 -11.67 11.03 -7.58
N SER A 65 -12.97 11.06 -7.87
CA SER A 65 -13.57 12.11 -8.69
C SER A 65 -13.44 13.51 -8.06
N SER A 66 -13.53 13.61 -6.72
CA SER A 66 -13.30 14.89 -6.02
C SER A 66 -11.85 15.32 -6.14
N ALA A 67 -10.89 14.42 -6.02
CA ALA A 67 -9.48 14.71 -6.22
C ALA A 67 -9.19 15.21 -7.64
N GLU A 68 -9.78 14.58 -8.67
CA GLU A 68 -9.69 15.05 -10.05
C GLU A 68 -10.24 16.47 -10.20
N LYS A 69 -11.44 16.74 -9.65
CA LYS A 69 -12.06 18.10 -9.70
C LYS A 69 -11.27 19.17 -8.95
N MET A 70 -10.46 18.77 -7.95
CA MET A 70 -9.54 19.69 -7.26
C MET A 70 -8.29 20.01 -8.11
N GLY A 71 -8.16 19.44 -9.32
CA GLY A 71 -7.06 19.71 -10.23
C GLY A 71 -5.82 18.88 -9.93
N SER A 72 -5.96 17.68 -9.36
CA SER A 72 -4.83 16.79 -9.13
C SER A 72 -4.22 16.31 -10.45
N ASP A 73 -2.89 16.32 -10.54
CA ASP A 73 -2.14 15.72 -11.65
C ASP A 73 -1.90 14.22 -11.44
N LEU A 74 -2.02 13.76 -10.18
CA LEU A 74 -1.88 12.36 -9.79
C LEU A 74 -2.71 12.08 -8.53
N ILE A 75 -3.34 10.92 -8.47
CA ILE A 75 -4.01 10.42 -7.27
C ILE A 75 -3.29 9.17 -6.78
N LEU A 76 -2.91 9.15 -5.50
CA LEU A 76 -2.28 8.01 -4.83
C LEU A 76 -3.23 7.42 -3.79
N VAL A 77 -3.73 6.22 -4.03
CA VAL A 77 -4.54 5.46 -3.06
C VAL A 77 -3.59 4.70 -2.13
N THR A 78 -3.67 4.95 -0.82
CA THR A 78 -2.68 4.51 0.16
C THR A 78 -3.09 3.32 1.01
N CYS A 79 -4.21 2.70 0.69
CA CYS A 79 -4.76 1.55 1.42
C CYS A 79 -4.96 0.34 0.52
N SER A 80 -4.26 -0.76 0.83
CA SER A 80 -4.35 -2.01 0.07
C SER A 80 -5.75 -2.66 0.11
N SER A 81 -6.54 -2.40 1.16
CA SER A 81 -7.90 -2.94 1.26
C SER A 81 -8.87 -2.39 0.21
N ILE A 82 -8.54 -1.26 -0.43
CA ILE A 82 -9.32 -0.68 -1.53
C ILE A 82 -8.56 -0.69 -2.87
N SER A 83 -7.44 -1.40 -2.96
CA SER A 83 -6.64 -1.46 -4.19
C SER A 83 -7.42 -2.02 -5.37
N GLU A 84 -8.30 -3.00 -5.16
CA GLU A 84 -9.14 -3.56 -6.23
C GLU A 84 -10.18 -2.56 -6.75
N VAL A 85 -10.64 -1.62 -5.90
CA VAL A 85 -11.54 -0.55 -6.34
C VAL A 85 -10.85 0.37 -7.34
N VAL A 86 -9.55 0.63 -7.15
CA VAL A 86 -8.77 1.46 -8.10
C VAL A 86 -8.78 0.86 -9.50
N ASP A 87 -8.65 -0.47 -9.62
CA ASP A 87 -8.70 -1.17 -10.91
C ASP A 87 -10.07 -0.98 -11.62
N ILE A 88 -11.15 -0.84 -10.82
CA ILE A 88 -12.53 -0.65 -11.33
C ILE A 88 -12.76 0.80 -11.75
N VAL A 89 -12.31 1.77 -10.93
CA VAL A 89 -12.72 3.17 -11.08
C VAL A 89 -11.71 4.04 -11.82
N SER A 90 -10.44 3.66 -11.89
CA SER A 90 -9.43 4.44 -12.61
C SER A 90 -9.77 4.70 -14.09
N PRO A 91 -10.45 3.79 -14.84
CA PRO A 91 -10.89 4.11 -16.20
C PRO A 91 -11.99 5.18 -16.32
N LEU A 92 -12.61 5.57 -15.19
CA LEU A 92 -13.71 6.54 -15.14
C LEU A 92 -13.24 7.98 -14.89
N VAL A 93 -11.94 8.20 -14.71
CA VAL A 93 -11.32 9.51 -14.50
C VAL A 93 -10.17 9.71 -15.49
N SER A 94 -9.83 10.98 -15.76
CA SER A 94 -8.79 11.33 -16.72
C SER A 94 -7.41 11.44 -16.09
N VAL A 95 -7.36 11.68 -14.76
CA VAL A 95 -6.12 11.79 -14.00
C VAL A 95 -5.57 10.40 -13.65
N PRO A 96 -4.25 10.18 -13.74
CA PRO A 96 -3.65 8.91 -13.32
C PRO A 96 -3.97 8.60 -11.85
N VAL A 97 -4.47 7.38 -11.59
CA VAL A 97 -4.71 6.86 -10.24
C VAL A 97 -3.80 5.66 -10.02
N ILE A 98 -2.97 5.71 -8.98
CA ILE A 98 -2.03 4.62 -8.66
C ILE A 98 -2.26 4.11 -7.23
N LYS A 99 -1.86 2.87 -7.00
CA LYS A 99 -1.89 2.21 -5.69
C LYS A 99 -0.52 2.28 -5.03
N ILE A 100 -0.48 2.50 -3.73
CA ILE A 100 0.78 2.61 -2.98
C ILE A 100 1.59 1.31 -3.03
N ASP A 101 0.92 0.17 -3.14
CA ASP A 101 1.51 -1.17 -3.15
C ASP A 101 1.91 -1.69 -4.53
N ASP A 102 1.58 -0.97 -5.61
CA ASP A 102 1.95 -1.37 -6.98
C ASP A 102 3.45 -1.58 -7.17
N ALA A 103 4.26 -0.62 -6.68
CA ALA A 103 5.72 -0.70 -6.84
C ALA A 103 6.34 -1.82 -5.99
N MET A 104 5.80 -2.05 -4.80
CA MET A 104 6.22 -3.13 -3.91
C MET A 104 5.92 -4.49 -4.50
N THR A 105 4.72 -4.69 -5.05
CA THR A 105 4.32 -5.97 -5.64
C THR A 105 5.05 -6.24 -6.96
N ASP A 106 5.38 -5.21 -7.76
CA ASP A 106 6.26 -5.36 -8.93
C ASP A 106 7.67 -5.82 -8.52
N GLU A 107 8.23 -5.20 -7.49
CA GLU A 107 9.56 -5.57 -6.98
C GLU A 107 9.55 -6.97 -6.39
N ALA A 108 8.50 -7.36 -5.64
CA ALA A 108 8.36 -8.69 -5.08
C ALA A 108 8.41 -9.79 -6.16
N VAL A 109 7.61 -9.62 -7.23
CA VAL A 109 7.59 -10.58 -8.36
C VAL A 109 8.92 -10.59 -9.11
N LYS A 110 9.60 -9.44 -9.21
CA LYS A 110 10.90 -9.33 -9.88
C LYS A 110 11.98 -10.10 -9.14
N VAL A 111 12.07 -9.96 -7.80
CA VAL A 111 13.19 -10.48 -7.00
C VAL A 111 12.95 -11.87 -6.42
N ALA A 112 11.69 -12.33 -6.28
CA ALA A 112 11.39 -13.68 -5.85
C ALA A 112 11.82 -14.72 -6.92
N VAL A 113 12.41 -15.83 -6.44
CA VAL A 113 12.83 -16.96 -7.25
C VAL A 113 11.75 -18.04 -7.22
N ASP A 114 11.51 -18.64 -6.05
CA ASP A 114 10.59 -19.78 -5.89
C ASP A 114 9.41 -19.47 -4.97
N SER A 115 9.60 -18.58 -3.98
CA SER A 115 8.62 -18.40 -2.92
C SER A 115 8.54 -16.94 -2.40
N LEU A 116 7.32 -16.53 -2.01
CA LEU A 116 7.00 -15.19 -1.56
C LEU A 116 6.05 -15.26 -0.36
N GLY A 117 6.51 -14.78 0.79
CA GLY A 117 5.69 -14.61 1.98
C GLY A 117 4.87 -13.34 1.93
N VAL A 118 3.58 -13.41 2.28
CA VAL A 118 2.70 -12.24 2.37
C VAL A 118 2.09 -12.18 3.75
N ILE A 119 2.41 -11.13 4.50
CA ILE A 119 1.93 -10.93 5.88
C ILE A 119 0.96 -9.76 5.93
N ALA A 120 -0.20 -10.00 6.56
CA ALA A 120 -1.18 -8.97 6.90
C ALA A 120 -1.80 -9.25 8.27
N THR A 121 -2.43 -8.24 8.89
CA THR A 121 -3.16 -8.43 10.15
C THR A 121 -4.67 -8.61 9.94
N ILE A 122 -5.19 -8.35 8.72
CA ILE A 122 -6.60 -8.51 8.34
C ILE A 122 -6.71 -9.15 6.95
N GLU A 123 -7.71 -10.01 6.77
CA GLU A 123 -7.96 -10.71 5.49
C GLU A 123 -8.26 -9.74 4.34
N THR A 124 -8.97 -8.66 4.64
CA THR A 124 -9.34 -7.62 3.68
C THR A 124 -8.16 -6.79 3.15
N THR A 125 -6.96 -7.04 3.67
CA THR A 125 -5.68 -6.57 3.10
C THR A 125 -4.88 -7.72 2.50
N LEU A 126 -4.86 -8.88 3.17
CA LEU A 126 -4.10 -10.05 2.72
C LEU A 126 -4.54 -10.50 1.32
N ASN A 127 -5.85 -10.73 1.16
CA ASN A 127 -6.41 -11.26 -0.08
C ASN A 127 -6.22 -10.31 -1.29
N PRO A 128 -6.50 -8.99 -1.21
CA PRO A 128 -6.20 -8.06 -2.30
C PRO A 128 -4.72 -8.02 -2.68
N THR A 129 -3.81 -8.06 -1.69
CA THR A 129 -2.36 -8.08 -1.96
C THR A 129 -1.96 -9.36 -2.70
N ILE A 130 -2.48 -10.52 -2.29
CA ILE A 130 -2.25 -11.81 -2.97
C ILE A 130 -2.79 -11.77 -4.41
N ASN A 131 -4.02 -11.25 -4.59
CA ASN A 131 -4.62 -11.14 -5.93
C ASN A 131 -3.79 -10.24 -6.84
N GLN A 132 -3.27 -9.13 -6.32
CA GLN A 132 -2.39 -8.23 -7.07
C GLN A 132 -1.08 -8.92 -7.46
N LEU A 133 -0.45 -9.65 -6.54
CA LEU A 133 0.76 -10.43 -6.82
C LEU A 133 0.50 -11.48 -7.91
N ARG A 134 -0.61 -12.23 -7.82
CA ARG A 134 -0.99 -13.24 -8.84
C ARG A 134 -1.17 -12.61 -10.22
N LYS A 135 -1.85 -11.45 -10.32
CA LYS A 135 -1.98 -10.70 -11.58
C LYS A 135 -0.61 -10.34 -12.16
N LYS A 136 0.32 -9.85 -11.31
CA LYS A 136 1.67 -9.46 -11.74
C LYS A 136 2.54 -10.66 -12.11
N MET A 137 2.42 -11.77 -11.41
CA MET A 137 3.09 -13.02 -11.73
C MET A 137 2.64 -13.55 -13.10
N ALA A 138 1.33 -13.51 -13.37
CA ALA A 138 0.79 -13.91 -14.68
C ALA A 138 1.32 -13.03 -15.82
N ILE A 139 1.41 -11.70 -15.62
CA ILE A 139 1.98 -10.77 -16.61
C ILE A 139 3.48 -11.02 -16.83
N ALA A 140 4.21 -11.38 -15.76
CA ALA A 140 5.64 -11.64 -15.81
C ALA A 140 5.98 -13.10 -16.24
N GLU A 141 4.97 -13.93 -16.48
CA GLU A 141 5.10 -15.37 -16.81
C GLU A 141 5.94 -16.13 -15.78
N LYS A 142 5.76 -15.78 -14.48
CA LYS A 142 6.48 -16.41 -13.37
C LYS A 142 5.55 -17.29 -12.54
N GLU A 143 6.06 -18.47 -12.16
CA GLU A 143 5.44 -19.37 -11.19
C GLU A 143 6.15 -19.23 -9.84
N ILE A 144 5.59 -18.49 -8.91
CA ILE A 144 6.13 -18.24 -7.57
C ILE A 144 5.10 -18.74 -6.54
N LYS A 145 5.54 -19.55 -5.59
CA LYS A 145 4.67 -20.02 -4.51
C LYS A 145 4.39 -18.87 -3.53
N ILE A 146 3.14 -18.49 -3.37
CA ILE A 146 2.72 -17.52 -2.34
C ILE A 146 2.46 -18.27 -1.03
N VAL A 147 3.09 -17.80 0.05
CA VAL A 147 2.91 -18.28 1.43
C VAL A 147 2.21 -17.18 2.22
N PRO A 148 0.87 -17.23 2.38
CA PRO A 148 0.14 -16.22 3.13
C PRO A 148 0.25 -16.46 4.64
N LEU A 149 0.30 -15.36 5.41
CA LEU A 149 0.23 -15.38 6.86
C LEU A 149 -0.66 -14.24 7.37
N LEU A 150 -1.76 -14.62 8.03
CA LEU A 150 -2.67 -13.71 8.67
C LEU A 150 -2.36 -13.61 10.16
N CYS A 151 -1.87 -12.45 10.62
CA CYS A 151 -1.55 -12.17 12.02
C CYS A 151 -2.73 -11.46 12.72
N SER A 152 -3.89 -12.10 12.80
CA SER A 152 -5.11 -11.50 13.36
C SER A 152 -4.98 -11.11 14.84
N ASP A 153 -4.13 -11.79 15.62
CA ASP A 153 -3.89 -11.43 17.01
C ASP A 153 -3.11 -10.12 17.14
N ALA A 154 -2.25 -9.78 16.16
CA ALA A 154 -1.63 -8.47 16.10
C ALA A 154 -2.68 -7.37 15.86
N TYR A 155 -3.67 -7.59 14.98
CA TYR A 155 -4.78 -6.65 14.80
C TYR A 155 -5.58 -6.45 16.09
N LYS A 156 -5.94 -7.53 16.79
CA LYS A 156 -6.66 -7.47 18.08
C LYS A 156 -5.87 -6.70 19.12
N ALA A 157 -4.56 -6.94 19.24
CA ALA A 157 -3.69 -6.22 20.15
C ALA A 157 -3.71 -4.70 19.89
N LEU A 158 -3.71 -4.29 18.60
CA LEU A 158 -3.73 -2.87 18.24
C LEU A 158 -5.10 -2.23 18.49
N ILE A 159 -6.18 -2.86 18.01
CA ILE A 159 -7.51 -2.24 17.98
C ILE A 159 -8.31 -2.46 19.27
N ASN A 160 -8.29 -3.67 19.84
CA ASN A 160 -9.10 -4.01 21.00
C ASN A 160 -8.36 -3.70 22.33
N GLU A 161 -7.05 -3.90 22.35
CA GLU A 161 -6.24 -3.73 23.55
C GLU A 161 -5.49 -2.37 23.57
N ASN A 162 -5.51 -1.61 22.46
CA ASN A 162 -4.74 -0.38 22.28
C ASN A 162 -3.25 -0.56 22.66
N ASN A 163 -2.68 -1.70 22.26
CA ASN A 163 -1.32 -2.11 22.62
C ASN A 163 -0.43 -2.26 21.37
N PRO A 164 0.17 -1.17 20.88
CA PRO A 164 1.05 -1.19 19.71
C PRO A 164 2.33 -2.00 19.91
N GLU A 165 2.86 -2.07 21.13
CA GLU A 165 4.07 -2.86 21.43
C GLU A 165 3.80 -4.36 21.26
N LYS A 166 2.66 -4.84 21.76
CA LYS A 166 2.23 -6.22 21.59
C LYS A 166 1.97 -6.55 20.10
N HIS A 167 1.32 -5.63 19.38
CA HIS A 167 1.12 -5.75 17.93
C HIS A 167 2.46 -5.95 17.22
N ASP A 168 3.43 -5.09 17.50
CA ASP A 168 4.73 -5.12 16.84
C ASP A 168 5.53 -6.38 17.18
N LEU A 169 5.48 -6.82 18.45
CA LEU A 169 6.11 -8.07 18.88
C LEU A 169 5.52 -9.31 18.19
N LEU A 170 4.19 -9.37 18.02
CA LEU A 170 3.53 -10.48 17.34
C LEU A 170 3.91 -10.52 15.85
N LEU A 171 3.96 -9.37 15.19
CA LEU A 171 4.41 -9.28 13.80
C LEU A 171 5.88 -9.66 13.65
N TYR A 172 6.74 -9.16 14.54
CA TYR A 172 8.17 -9.46 14.50
C TYR A 172 8.42 -10.97 14.54
N LYS A 173 7.80 -11.70 15.49
CA LYS A 173 7.91 -13.16 15.60
C LYS A 173 7.40 -13.89 14.36
N ALA A 174 6.24 -13.46 13.84
CA ALA A 174 5.66 -14.05 12.64
C ALA A 174 6.56 -13.87 11.41
N ILE A 175 7.22 -12.71 11.29
CA ILE A 175 8.15 -12.42 10.20
C ILE A 175 9.46 -13.21 10.38
N GLU A 176 9.98 -13.30 11.60
CA GLU A 176 11.18 -14.07 11.94
C GLU A 176 11.04 -15.54 11.53
N GLU A 177 9.90 -16.16 11.81
CA GLU A 177 9.60 -17.53 11.38
C GLU A 177 9.45 -17.65 9.85
N MET A 178 8.79 -16.68 9.21
CA MET A 178 8.52 -16.71 7.77
C MET A 178 9.78 -16.54 6.92
N VAL A 179 10.72 -15.67 7.32
CA VAL A 179 11.93 -15.40 6.53
C VAL A 179 12.79 -16.65 6.31
N GLU A 180 12.68 -17.66 7.17
CA GLU A 180 13.41 -18.92 7.00
C GLU A 180 12.90 -19.74 5.80
N SER A 181 11.61 -19.64 5.47
CA SER A 181 10.91 -20.50 4.53
C SER A 181 10.62 -19.90 3.16
N VAL A 182 10.91 -18.60 2.95
CA VAL A 182 10.61 -17.88 1.70
C VAL A 182 11.80 -17.06 1.20
N ASP A 183 11.80 -16.69 -0.10
CA ASP A 183 12.87 -15.86 -0.68
C ASP A 183 12.67 -14.38 -0.39
N VAL A 184 11.41 -13.95 -0.36
CA VAL A 184 11.00 -12.55 -0.19
C VAL A 184 9.82 -12.46 0.76
N VAL A 185 9.78 -11.47 1.62
CA VAL A 185 8.62 -11.15 2.47
C VAL A 185 7.99 -9.83 2.03
N VAL A 186 6.68 -9.84 1.85
CA VAL A 186 5.85 -8.64 1.60
C VAL A 186 5.04 -8.32 2.84
N LEU A 187 5.24 -7.12 3.39
CA LEU A 187 4.41 -6.56 4.45
C LEU A 187 3.26 -5.78 3.81
N ALA A 188 2.08 -6.41 3.78
CA ALA A 188 0.95 -5.95 2.99
C ALA A 188 0.30 -4.64 3.49
N GLN A 189 0.60 -4.21 4.71
CA GLN A 189 0.08 -2.97 5.26
C GLN A 189 1.18 -1.91 5.39
N ALA A 190 0.90 -0.71 4.88
CA ALA A 190 1.84 0.41 4.91
C ALA A 190 2.31 0.76 6.34
N SER A 191 1.45 0.57 7.36
CA SER A 191 1.78 0.79 8.77
C SER A 191 2.88 -0.13 9.30
N MET A 192 3.10 -1.30 8.70
CA MET A 192 4.16 -2.24 9.10
C MET A 192 5.55 -1.76 8.72
N ALA A 193 5.67 -0.76 7.83
CA ALA A 193 6.97 -0.24 7.38
C ALA A 193 7.86 0.26 8.53
N ARG A 194 7.26 0.66 9.66
CA ARG A 194 8.00 1.08 10.85
C ARG A 194 8.84 -0.03 11.48
N LEU A 195 8.51 -1.29 11.23
CA LEU A 195 9.25 -2.45 11.74
C LEU A 195 10.51 -2.74 10.92
N LEU A 196 10.62 -2.18 9.70
CA LEU A 196 11.68 -2.53 8.76
C LEU A 196 13.12 -2.34 9.32
N PRO A 197 13.45 -1.30 10.12
CA PRO A 197 14.79 -1.15 10.68
C PRO A 197 15.21 -2.33 11.57
N GLU A 198 14.31 -2.87 12.38
CA GLU A 198 14.57 -4.04 13.23
C GLU A 198 14.58 -5.34 12.42
N LEU A 199 13.65 -5.49 11.49
CA LEU A 199 13.56 -6.68 10.63
C LEU A 199 14.77 -6.89 9.74
N LYS A 200 15.41 -5.80 9.28
CA LYS A 200 16.68 -5.87 8.52
C LYS A 200 17.86 -6.43 9.30
N LYS A 201 17.76 -6.52 10.62
CA LYS A 201 18.78 -7.16 11.47
C LYS A 201 18.61 -8.67 11.52
N LEU A 202 17.42 -9.21 11.19
CA LEU A 202 17.11 -10.63 11.22
C LEU A 202 17.66 -11.38 10.01
N THR A 203 17.65 -10.74 8.84
CA THR A 203 17.90 -11.44 7.57
C THR A 203 18.41 -10.49 6.49
N ASN A 204 19.18 -11.05 5.56
CA ASN A 204 19.58 -10.38 4.32
C ASN A 204 18.55 -10.57 3.20
N LYS A 205 17.53 -11.40 3.39
CA LYS A 205 16.46 -11.57 2.40
C LYS A 205 15.63 -10.29 2.25
N PRO A 206 15.11 -10.00 1.06
CA PRO A 206 14.27 -8.83 0.85
C PRO A 206 13.01 -8.86 1.71
N ILE A 207 12.80 -7.81 2.51
CA ILE A 207 11.54 -7.52 3.19
C ILE A 207 11.00 -6.22 2.59
N LEU A 208 9.88 -6.32 1.88
CA LEU A 208 9.33 -5.24 1.07
C LEU A 208 8.12 -4.59 1.74
N THR A 209 8.07 -3.27 1.65
CA THR A 209 6.99 -2.44 2.17
C THR A 209 6.59 -1.39 1.14
N SER A 210 5.31 -1.00 1.14
CA SER A 210 4.74 -0.14 0.10
C SER A 210 5.08 1.36 0.20
N PRO A 211 5.30 2.00 1.39
CA PRO A 211 5.37 3.45 1.48
C PRO A 211 6.47 4.09 0.63
N GLU A 212 7.71 3.63 0.78
CA GLU A 212 8.83 4.24 0.07
C GLU A 212 8.80 3.98 -1.44
N SER A 213 8.48 2.75 -1.84
CA SER A 213 8.42 2.35 -3.25
C SER A 213 7.25 3.01 -3.97
N GLY A 214 6.07 3.08 -3.33
CA GLY A 214 4.88 3.73 -3.87
C GLY A 214 5.09 5.23 -4.04
N ILE A 215 5.65 5.91 -3.03
CA ILE A 215 5.96 7.34 -3.13
C ILE A 215 7.01 7.62 -4.20
N LYS A 216 8.06 6.80 -4.31
CA LYS A 216 9.05 6.93 -5.39
C LYS A 216 8.41 6.81 -6.77
N ARG A 217 7.46 5.87 -6.93
CA ARG A 217 6.68 5.74 -8.18
C ARG A 217 5.85 6.99 -8.45
N ALA A 218 5.15 7.52 -7.44
CA ALA A 218 4.35 8.74 -7.57
C ALA A 218 5.19 9.93 -8.04
N ILE A 219 6.34 10.16 -7.42
CA ILE A 219 7.26 11.25 -7.80
C ILE A 219 7.75 11.05 -9.24
N ASN A 220 8.12 9.83 -9.64
CA ASN A 220 8.57 9.55 -11.00
C ASN A 220 7.49 9.82 -12.06
N ILE A 221 6.21 9.56 -11.75
CA ILE A 221 5.09 9.86 -12.66
C ILE A 221 4.91 11.36 -12.77
N LEU A 222 4.85 12.08 -11.64
CA LEU A 222 4.73 13.54 -11.62
C LEU A 222 5.87 14.23 -12.38
N SER A 223 7.12 13.78 -12.19
CA SER A 223 8.28 14.35 -12.88
C SER A 223 8.21 14.18 -14.39
N LYS A 224 7.66 13.06 -14.88
CA LYS A 224 7.47 12.83 -16.32
C LYS A 224 6.36 13.69 -16.92
N SER A 225 5.28 13.92 -16.16
CA SER A 225 4.17 14.79 -16.60
C SER A 225 4.58 16.26 -16.70
N ILE A 226 5.63 16.68 -15.96
CA ILE A 226 6.18 18.05 -16.03
C ILE A 226 7.07 18.23 -17.27
N ILE A 227 7.71 17.15 -17.74
CA ILE A 227 8.69 17.18 -18.85
C ILE A 227 8.01 16.94 -20.22
N ALA A 228 6.81 16.38 -20.24
CA ALA A 228 6.05 16.22 -21.48
C ALA A 228 5.46 17.58 -21.91
N PRO A 229 5.81 18.09 -23.12
CA PRO A 229 5.33 19.37 -23.62
C PRO A 229 3.84 19.36 -23.93
#